data_acf4574d1bae7677d9d793891a4c7e18
#
_entry.id   acf4574d1bae7677d9d793891a4c7e18
#
_cell.length_a   1.000
_cell.length_b   1.000
_cell.length_c   1.000
_cell.angle_alpha   90.00
_cell.angle_beta   90.00
_cell.angle_gamma   90.00
#
_symmetry.space_group_name_H-M   'P 1'
#
loop_
_entity.id
_entity.type
_entity.pdbx_description
1 polymer ?
#
loop_
_entity_poly.entity_id
_entity_poly.type
_entity_poly.pdbx_seq_one_letter_code
_entity_poly.pdbx_strand_id
1 'polypeptide(L)'
;MKIQALLLAVTAAVFLAACASGPSLPEPGTPAFLWNEARHAYHSGDMPKANDYLSEIQQTDNSFTPRARIWQIVLAGGIARGYSDLADAYASGERLNHTDPLAFHRHVNELRASASHAAMDFTQAVHAFVARDPSTDVQLGFDLPPGSALEPVALRKPYGGTMPLEGEVLALQTAMLEHDVIGSICLANGSANDSAQMLSKFKAEVTTPRFTFLYAAAKNLFDISGLFALNRLDQPQKFQVMTQEAVSALQSIPQTDDAKSLIKKIQAAQKRAAAR
;
A
#
# COMPACT_ATOMS: atom_id res chain seq x y z
N MET A 1 30.59 42.33 -44.39
CA MET A 1 29.35 42.37 -43.58
C MET A 1 28.34 41.23 -43.84
N LYS A 2 28.16 40.67 -45.03
CA LYS A 2 27.15 39.62 -45.31
C LYS A 2 27.49 38.22 -44.77
N ILE A 3 28.78 37.87 -44.62
CA ILE A 3 29.22 36.55 -44.11
C ILE A 3 29.06 36.46 -42.59
N GLN A 4 29.24 37.53 -41.83
CA GLN A 4 29.08 37.55 -40.38
C GLN A 4 27.58 37.41 -39.96
N ALA A 5 26.65 37.95 -40.75
CA ALA A 5 25.22 37.81 -40.49
C ALA A 5 24.72 36.40 -40.75
N LEU A 6 25.31 35.67 -41.72
CA LEU A 6 24.96 34.29 -42.00
C LEU A 6 25.43 33.31 -40.87
N LEU A 7 26.63 33.55 -40.32
CA LEU A 7 27.15 32.76 -39.22
C LEU A 7 26.36 32.94 -37.94
N LEU A 8 25.87 34.14 -37.64
CA LEU A 8 25.03 34.45 -36.49
C LEU A 8 23.63 33.77 -36.60
N ALA A 9 23.07 33.72 -37.81
CA ALA A 9 21.77 33.10 -38.05
C ALA A 9 21.81 31.55 -37.89
N VAL A 10 22.93 30.92 -38.31
CA VAL A 10 23.10 29.46 -38.17
C VAL A 10 23.34 29.05 -36.72
N THR A 11 24.11 29.85 -35.95
CA THR A 11 24.30 29.58 -34.52
C THR A 11 23.00 29.74 -33.71
N ALA A 12 22.17 30.74 -34.00
CA ALA A 12 20.87 30.92 -33.34
C ALA A 12 19.90 29.79 -33.65
N ALA A 13 19.88 29.24 -34.86
CA ALA A 13 19.04 28.12 -35.24
C ALA A 13 19.44 26.81 -34.54
N VAL A 14 20.74 26.59 -34.31
CA VAL A 14 21.25 25.41 -33.57
C VAL A 14 20.89 25.48 -32.10
N PHE A 15 20.92 26.65 -31.46
CA PHE A 15 20.51 26.84 -30.06
C PHE A 15 19.00 26.71 -29.86
N LEU A 16 18.17 27.09 -30.83
CA LEU A 16 16.71 26.90 -30.75
C LEU A 16 16.29 25.43 -30.94
N ALA A 17 17.01 24.63 -31.70
CA ALA A 17 16.78 23.24 -31.87
C ALA A 17 17.21 22.40 -30.64
N ALA A 18 18.21 22.87 -29.87
CA ALA A 18 18.64 22.17 -28.64
C ALA A 18 17.69 22.38 -27.45
N CYS A 19 16.84 23.39 -27.45
CA CYS A 19 15.84 23.62 -26.38
C CYS A 19 14.53 22.83 -26.57
N ALA A 20 14.36 22.13 -27.68
CA ALA A 20 13.12 21.39 -27.97
C ALA A 20 13.18 19.89 -27.57
N SER A 21 14.30 19.42 -27.04
CA SER A 21 14.47 18.02 -26.61
C SER A 21 14.45 17.87 -25.10
N GLY A 22 13.50 18.49 -24.42
CA GLY A 22 13.10 18.03 -23.09
C GLY A 22 12.56 16.60 -23.22
N PRO A 23 12.73 15.72 -22.20
CA PRO A 23 12.15 14.39 -22.25
C PRO A 23 10.65 14.52 -22.54
N SER A 24 10.20 13.95 -23.66
CA SER A 24 8.78 13.95 -24.02
C SER A 24 8.01 13.28 -22.89
N LEU A 25 6.94 13.92 -22.42
CA LEU A 25 6.04 13.29 -21.45
C LEU A 25 5.53 11.98 -22.05
N PRO A 26 5.44 10.92 -21.24
CA PRO A 26 4.90 9.65 -21.71
C PRO A 26 3.48 9.83 -22.25
N GLU A 27 3.14 9.10 -23.32
CA GLU A 27 1.79 9.13 -23.90
C GLU A 27 0.77 8.57 -22.87
N PRO A 28 -0.41 9.19 -22.75
CA PRO A 28 -1.48 8.71 -21.88
C PRO A 28 -1.80 7.22 -22.11
N GLY A 29 -2.01 6.46 -21.03
CA GLY A 29 -2.32 5.03 -21.08
C GLY A 29 -1.11 4.11 -21.29
N THR A 30 0.09 4.64 -21.51
CA THR A 30 1.31 3.81 -21.55
C THR A 30 1.75 3.41 -20.13
N PRO A 31 2.45 2.27 -19.95
CA PRO A 31 2.97 1.90 -18.63
C PRO A 31 3.85 2.97 -17.98
N ALA A 32 4.62 3.72 -18.76
CA ALA A 32 5.42 4.83 -18.27
C ALA A 32 4.57 6.00 -17.77
N PHE A 33 3.46 6.32 -18.47
CA PHE A 33 2.50 7.31 -18.02
C PHE A 33 1.83 6.87 -16.71
N LEU A 34 1.29 5.66 -16.67
CA LEU A 34 0.64 5.10 -15.48
C LEU A 34 1.58 5.05 -14.27
N TRP A 35 2.85 4.74 -14.50
CA TRP A 35 3.87 4.79 -13.44
C TRP A 35 4.07 6.19 -12.87
N ASN A 36 4.12 7.21 -13.72
CA ASN A 36 4.23 8.60 -13.29
C ASN A 36 2.97 9.06 -12.54
N GLU A 37 1.78 8.67 -13.02
CA GLU A 37 0.51 8.97 -12.34
C GLU A 37 0.41 8.26 -10.97
N ALA A 38 0.85 7.00 -10.89
CA ALA A 38 0.91 6.29 -9.60
C ALA A 38 1.81 7.02 -8.59
N ARG A 39 2.99 7.47 -9.02
CA ARG A 39 3.89 8.25 -8.17
C ARG A 39 3.28 9.60 -7.78
N HIS A 40 2.65 10.29 -8.71
CA HIS A 40 1.99 11.56 -8.45
C HIS A 40 0.87 11.42 -7.42
N ALA A 41 -0.02 10.43 -7.60
CA ALA A 41 -1.09 10.12 -6.65
C ALA A 41 -0.52 9.76 -5.25
N TYR A 42 0.53 8.93 -5.20
CA TYR A 42 1.23 8.59 -3.96
C TYR A 42 1.77 9.83 -3.24
N HIS A 43 2.45 10.72 -3.95
CA HIS A 43 3.01 11.96 -3.36
C HIS A 43 1.95 12.99 -2.98
N SER A 44 0.76 12.92 -3.56
CA SER A 44 -0.38 13.77 -3.18
C SER A 44 -1.22 13.18 -2.03
N GLY A 45 -0.87 11.99 -1.50
CA GLY A 45 -1.62 11.32 -0.43
C GLY A 45 -2.83 10.52 -0.93
N ASP A 46 -3.08 10.47 -2.25
CA ASP A 46 -4.17 9.66 -2.81
C ASP A 46 -3.70 8.21 -3.01
N MET A 47 -3.52 7.51 -1.88
CA MET A 47 -3.01 6.13 -1.85
C MET A 47 -3.89 5.13 -2.63
N PRO A 48 -5.24 5.19 -2.57
CA PRO A 48 -6.10 4.32 -3.36
C PRO A 48 -5.87 4.49 -4.87
N LYS A 49 -5.82 5.73 -5.36
CA LYS A 49 -5.59 6.02 -6.77
C LYS A 49 -4.20 5.57 -7.24
N ALA A 50 -3.18 5.73 -6.38
CA ALA A 50 -1.86 5.18 -6.66
C ALA A 50 -1.91 3.65 -6.84
N ASN A 51 -2.65 2.93 -5.98
CA ASN A 51 -2.85 1.49 -6.08
C ASN A 51 -3.58 1.08 -7.36
N ASP A 52 -4.59 1.84 -7.78
CA ASP A 52 -5.33 1.59 -9.03
C ASP A 52 -4.42 1.67 -10.26
N TYR A 53 -3.58 2.71 -10.36
CA TYR A 53 -2.60 2.84 -11.45
C TYR A 53 -1.57 1.70 -11.44
N LEU A 54 -1.12 1.25 -10.26
CA LEU A 54 -0.20 0.11 -10.16
C LEU A 54 -0.88 -1.20 -10.62
N SER A 55 -2.17 -1.35 -10.33
CA SER A 55 -2.97 -2.49 -10.81
C SER A 55 -3.10 -2.47 -12.33
N GLU A 56 -3.36 -1.30 -12.92
CA GLU A 56 -3.48 -1.12 -14.37
C GLU A 56 -2.17 -1.45 -15.10
N ILE A 57 -1.01 -1.02 -14.58
CA ILE A 57 0.32 -1.37 -15.15
C ILE A 57 0.49 -2.90 -15.26
N GLN A 58 -0.05 -3.66 -14.32
CA GLN A 58 0.13 -5.11 -14.25
C GLN A 58 -0.82 -5.91 -15.16
N GLN A 59 -1.75 -5.26 -15.85
CA GLN A 59 -2.63 -5.92 -16.83
C GLN A 59 -1.86 -6.44 -18.05
N THR A 60 -0.70 -5.87 -18.32
CA THR A 60 0.21 -6.32 -19.39
C THR A 60 1.60 -6.59 -18.81
N ASP A 61 2.34 -7.51 -19.43
CA ASP A 61 3.75 -7.73 -19.08
C ASP A 61 4.62 -6.65 -19.75
N ASN A 62 5.26 -5.84 -18.91
CA ASN A 62 6.07 -4.70 -19.36
C ASN A 62 7.22 -4.43 -18.37
N SER A 63 8.12 -3.50 -18.70
CA SER A 63 9.30 -3.20 -17.87
C SER A 63 8.97 -2.63 -16.48
N PHE A 64 7.78 -2.09 -16.27
CA PHE A 64 7.34 -1.56 -14.98
C PHE A 64 6.61 -2.61 -14.11
N THR A 65 6.12 -3.71 -14.71
CA THR A 65 5.32 -4.73 -14.01
C THR A 65 5.99 -5.29 -12.74
N PRO A 66 7.27 -5.67 -12.72
CA PRO A 66 7.89 -6.19 -11.50
C PRO A 66 7.90 -5.17 -10.37
N ARG A 67 8.24 -3.91 -10.68
CA ARG A 67 8.29 -2.83 -9.70
C ARG A 67 6.90 -2.42 -9.23
N ALA A 68 5.93 -2.35 -10.15
CA ALA A 68 4.54 -2.04 -9.82
C ALA A 68 3.95 -3.07 -8.86
N ARG A 69 4.28 -4.36 -9.02
CA ARG A 69 3.84 -5.44 -8.13
C ARG A 69 4.37 -5.28 -6.70
N ILE A 70 5.66 -4.95 -6.56
CA ILE A 70 6.26 -4.70 -5.24
C ILE A 70 5.58 -3.51 -4.56
N TRP A 71 5.38 -2.43 -5.29
CA TRP A 71 4.69 -1.25 -4.78
C TRP A 71 3.24 -1.55 -4.41
N GLN A 72 2.54 -2.33 -5.21
CA GLN A 72 1.15 -2.72 -4.92
C GLN A 72 1.05 -3.56 -3.64
N ILE A 73 1.96 -4.50 -3.41
CA ILE A 73 2.01 -5.28 -2.16
C ILE A 73 2.08 -4.35 -0.95
N VAL A 74 2.94 -3.36 -0.99
CA VAL A 74 3.14 -2.44 0.15
C VAL A 74 1.97 -1.49 0.31
N LEU A 75 1.52 -0.87 -0.79
CA LEU A 75 0.40 0.08 -0.77
C LEU A 75 -0.92 -0.59 -0.38
N ALA A 76 -1.31 -1.66 -1.05
CA ALA A 76 -2.59 -2.33 -0.77
C ALA A 76 -2.63 -2.89 0.66
N GLY A 77 -1.50 -3.41 1.17
CA GLY A 77 -1.39 -3.84 2.57
C GLY A 77 -1.56 -2.70 3.57
N GLY A 78 -0.95 -1.54 3.30
CA GLY A 78 -1.10 -0.35 4.13
C GLY A 78 -2.51 0.25 4.06
N ILE A 79 -3.08 0.37 2.86
CA ILE A 79 -4.45 0.86 2.64
C ILE A 79 -5.47 -0.02 3.37
N ALA A 80 -5.34 -1.35 3.25
CA ALA A 80 -6.26 -2.28 3.92
C ALA A 80 -6.21 -2.14 5.44
N ARG A 81 -5.03 -1.94 6.01
CA ARG A 81 -4.84 -1.70 7.44
C ARG A 81 -5.45 -0.35 7.83
N GLY A 82 -5.11 0.72 7.15
CA GLY A 82 -5.57 2.07 7.46
C GLY A 82 -7.11 2.19 7.44
N TYR A 83 -7.76 1.63 6.45
CA TYR A 83 -9.22 1.56 6.43
C TYR A 83 -9.79 0.68 7.55
N SER A 84 -9.13 -0.44 7.90
CA SER A 84 -9.55 -1.30 9.00
C SER A 84 -9.46 -0.58 10.34
N ASP A 85 -8.37 0.15 10.59
CA ASP A 85 -8.14 0.87 11.84
C ASP A 85 -9.09 2.07 11.98
N LEU A 86 -9.38 2.77 10.88
CA LEU A 86 -10.45 3.77 10.83
C LEU A 86 -11.81 3.16 11.14
N ALA A 87 -12.16 2.03 10.53
CA ALA A 87 -13.43 1.36 10.77
C ALA A 87 -13.58 0.96 12.25
N ASP A 88 -12.51 0.49 12.88
CA ASP A 88 -12.51 0.13 14.31
C ASP A 88 -12.67 1.37 15.21
N ALA A 89 -12.10 2.51 14.83
CA ALA A 89 -12.28 3.77 15.51
C ALA A 89 -13.75 4.24 15.47
N TYR A 90 -14.34 4.22 14.27
CA TYR A 90 -15.76 4.57 14.12
C TYR A 90 -16.69 3.56 14.79
N ALA A 91 -16.39 2.25 14.73
CA ALA A 91 -17.17 1.23 15.45
C ALA A 91 -17.09 1.38 16.97
N SER A 92 -15.97 1.87 17.50
CA SER A 92 -15.86 2.24 18.90
C SER A 92 -16.74 3.43 19.24
N GLY A 93 -16.71 4.47 18.39
CA GLY A 93 -17.52 5.65 18.54
C GLY A 93 -19.01 5.39 18.45
N GLU A 94 -19.44 4.50 17.55
CA GLU A 94 -20.85 4.06 17.42
C GLU A 94 -21.42 3.59 18.75
N ARG A 95 -20.63 2.83 19.53
CA ARG A 95 -21.05 2.34 20.84
C ARG A 95 -21.20 3.43 21.91
N LEU A 96 -20.48 4.54 21.73
CA LEU A 96 -20.45 5.66 22.70
C LEU A 96 -21.39 6.81 22.28
N ASN A 97 -21.72 6.91 21.00
CA ASN A 97 -22.60 7.96 20.49
C ASN A 97 -24.07 7.52 20.60
N HIS A 98 -24.83 8.24 21.45
CA HIS A 98 -26.27 8.01 21.63
C HIS A 98 -27.14 8.97 20.82
N THR A 99 -26.52 9.93 20.11
CA THR A 99 -27.24 10.97 19.37
C THR A 99 -27.49 10.58 17.92
N ASP A 100 -26.46 10.10 17.24
CA ASP A 100 -26.53 9.68 15.83
C ASP A 100 -25.66 8.44 15.57
N PRO A 101 -26.01 7.27 16.09
CA PRO A 101 -25.26 6.03 15.87
C PRO A 101 -25.29 5.58 14.40
N LEU A 102 -26.33 5.98 13.63
CA LEU A 102 -26.46 5.57 12.22
C LEU A 102 -25.41 6.21 11.32
N ALA A 103 -24.98 7.45 11.61
CA ALA A 103 -23.91 8.08 10.87
C ALA A 103 -22.57 7.32 11.07
N PHE A 104 -22.27 6.93 12.31
CA PHE A 104 -21.11 6.08 12.60
C PHE A 104 -21.19 4.72 11.89
N HIS A 105 -22.35 4.06 11.96
CA HIS A 105 -22.56 2.77 11.32
C HIS A 105 -22.32 2.82 9.80
N ARG A 106 -22.74 3.90 9.13
CA ARG A 106 -22.50 4.11 7.70
C ARG A 106 -21.00 4.17 7.40
N HIS A 107 -20.25 4.99 8.12
CA HIS A 107 -18.80 5.08 7.96
C HIS A 107 -18.08 3.76 8.24
N VAL A 108 -18.50 3.01 9.27
CA VAL A 108 -17.96 1.68 9.55
C VAL A 108 -18.11 0.74 8.34
N ASN A 109 -19.30 0.74 7.72
CA ASN A 109 -19.57 -0.14 6.59
C ASN A 109 -18.77 0.28 5.33
N GLU A 110 -18.71 1.57 5.03
CA GLU A 110 -17.94 2.12 3.91
C GLU A 110 -16.43 1.81 4.06
N LEU A 111 -15.88 2.07 5.24
CA LEU A 111 -14.46 1.83 5.53
C LEU A 111 -14.12 0.34 5.51
N ARG A 112 -15.00 -0.53 6.04
CA ARG A 112 -14.82 -2.00 5.96
C ARG A 112 -14.90 -2.51 4.53
N ALA A 113 -15.77 -1.95 3.69
CA ALA A 113 -15.83 -2.28 2.28
C ALA A 113 -14.53 -1.91 1.56
N SER A 114 -14.02 -0.70 1.79
CA SER A 114 -12.74 -0.24 1.25
C SER A 114 -11.57 -1.09 1.75
N ALA A 115 -11.53 -1.40 3.05
CA ALA A 115 -10.52 -2.30 3.63
C ALA A 115 -10.56 -3.69 2.99
N SER A 116 -11.78 -4.24 2.78
CA SER A 116 -11.97 -5.54 2.15
C SER A 116 -11.47 -5.57 0.70
N HIS A 117 -11.70 -4.49 -0.07
CA HIS A 117 -11.22 -4.37 -1.43
C HIS A 117 -9.69 -4.36 -1.47
N ALA A 118 -9.06 -3.45 -0.72
CA ALA A 118 -7.61 -3.35 -0.65
C ALA A 118 -6.94 -4.63 -0.11
N ALA A 119 -7.59 -5.35 0.82
CA ALA A 119 -7.11 -6.63 1.33
C ALA A 119 -7.08 -7.72 0.25
N MET A 120 -8.06 -7.72 -0.66
CA MET A 120 -8.07 -8.67 -1.78
C MET A 120 -7.05 -8.30 -2.84
N ASP A 121 -6.86 -7.01 -3.15
CA ASP A 121 -5.79 -6.53 -4.04
C ASP A 121 -4.41 -6.92 -3.50
N PHE A 122 -4.20 -6.73 -2.20
CA PHE A 122 -2.99 -7.16 -1.51
C PHE A 122 -2.75 -8.65 -1.66
N THR A 123 -3.79 -9.46 -1.46
CA THR A 123 -3.70 -10.92 -1.58
C THR A 123 -3.31 -11.34 -3.01
N GLN A 124 -3.94 -10.74 -4.01
CA GLN A 124 -3.64 -11.01 -5.42
C GLN A 124 -2.22 -10.57 -5.80
N ALA A 125 -1.76 -9.42 -5.30
CA ALA A 125 -0.42 -8.92 -5.56
C ALA A 125 0.65 -9.85 -4.96
N VAL A 126 0.45 -10.34 -3.72
CA VAL A 126 1.36 -11.33 -3.09
C VAL A 126 1.36 -12.65 -3.87
N HIS A 127 0.18 -13.15 -4.24
CA HIS A 127 0.06 -14.35 -5.07
C HIS A 127 0.84 -14.22 -6.39
N ALA A 128 0.63 -13.12 -7.11
CA ALA A 128 1.32 -12.86 -8.38
C ALA A 128 2.84 -12.74 -8.20
N PHE A 129 3.30 -12.15 -7.09
CA PHE A 129 4.71 -12.03 -6.77
C PHE A 129 5.34 -13.39 -6.47
N VAL A 130 4.70 -14.20 -5.64
CA VAL A 130 5.16 -15.57 -5.32
C VAL A 130 5.29 -16.41 -6.59
N ALA A 131 4.30 -16.34 -7.48
CA ALA A 131 4.21 -17.16 -8.68
C ALA A 131 5.15 -16.72 -9.82
N ARG A 132 5.48 -15.44 -9.95
CA ARG A 132 6.09 -14.89 -11.16
C ARG A 132 7.42 -14.19 -10.94
N ASP A 133 7.80 -13.89 -9.71
CA ASP A 133 9.05 -13.18 -9.41
C ASP A 133 10.08 -14.15 -8.80
N PRO A 134 11.11 -14.55 -9.55
CA PRO A 134 12.16 -15.45 -9.07
C PRO A 134 13.33 -14.72 -8.37
N SER A 135 13.30 -13.38 -8.28
CA SER A 135 14.41 -12.61 -7.75
C SER A 135 14.75 -13.00 -6.30
N THR A 136 16.03 -13.03 -5.96
CA THR A 136 16.52 -13.28 -4.59
C THR A 136 16.42 -12.05 -3.71
N ASP A 137 16.40 -10.88 -4.34
CA ASP A 137 16.39 -9.58 -3.68
C ASP A 137 15.31 -8.70 -4.28
N VAL A 138 14.63 -7.95 -3.42
CA VAL A 138 13.56 -7.02 -3.75
C VAL A 138 14.08 -5.60 -3.61
N GLN A 139 14.01 -4.84 -4.69
CA GLN A 139 14.33 -3.42 -4.65
C GLN A 139 13.11 -2.62 -4.22
N LEU A 140 13.17 -2.08 -3.01
CA LEU A 140 12.15 -1.19 -2.47
C LEU A 140 12.57 0.26 -2.76
N GLY A 141 12.16 0.75 -3.92
CA GLY A 141 12.43 2.13 -4.33
C GLY A 141 11.27 3.06 -3.95
N PHE A 142 10.89 3.08 -2.66
CA PHE A 142 9.84 3.97 -2.16
C PHE A 142 10.44 5.27 -1.66
N ASP A 143 9.94 6.39 -2.18
CA ASP A 143 10.06 7.67 -1.52
C ASP A 143 9.02 7.71 -0.38
N LEU A 144 9.33 8.36 0.74
CA LEU A 144 8.32 8.58 1.77
C LEU A 144 7.28 9.61 1.28
N PRO A 145 5.97 9.43 1.62
CA PRO A 145 4.96 10.42 1.31
C PRO A 145 5.34 11.78 1.93
N PRO A 146 5.08 12.90 1.25
CA PRO A 146 5.27 14.23 1.83
C PRO A 146 4.38 14.38 3.07
N GLY A 147 4.95 14.85 4.16
CA GLY A 147 4.20 15.03 5.43
C GLY A 147 4.15 13.79 6.31
N SER A 148 4.96 12.80 6.02
CA SER A 148 5.11 11.54 6.78
C SER A 148 5.63 11.76 8.22
N ALA A 149 4.86 12.51 9.02
CA ALA A 149 5.04 12.46 10.46
C ALA A 149 4.48 11.10 10.92
N LEU A 150 5.33 10.27 11.52
CA LEU A 150 4.91 9.04 12.22
C LEU A 150 4.19 9.36 13.55
N GLU A 151 3.67 10.56 13.66
CA GLU A 151 2.79 10.93 14.77
C GLU A 151 1.54 10.04 14.71
N PRO A 152 1.16 9.39 15.80
CA PRO A 152 -0.07 8.63 15.84
C PRO A 152 -1.22 9.53 15.40
N VAL A 153 -1.93 9.14 14.35
CA VAL A 153 -3.10 9.89 13.90
C VAL A 153 -4.08 9.99 15.06
N ALA A 154 -4.47 11.20 15.40
CA ALA A 154 -5.33 11.44 16.56
C ALA A 154 -6.77 11.00 16.27
N LEU A 155 -7.05 9.70 16.35
CA LEU A 155 -8.38 9.10 16.23
C LEU A 155 -9.29 9.39 17.44
N ARG A 156 -8.95 10.40 18.24
CA ARG A 156 -9.66 10.71 19.50
C ARG A 156 -11.13 11.02 19.30
N LYS A 157 -11.48 11.76 18.22
CA LYS A 157 -12.88 12.13 17.95
C LYS A 157 -13.75 10.91 17.67
N PRO A 158 -13.49 10.10 16.63
CA PRO A 158 -14.30 8.92 16.37
C PRO A 158 -14.24 7.93 17.52
N TYR A 159 -13.09 7.64 18.12
CA TYR A 159 -13.01 6.75 19.29
C TYR A 159 -13.85 7.24 20.48
N GLY A 160 -13.93 8.54 20.72
CA GLY A 160 -14.71 9.17 21.79
C GLY A 160 -16.19 9.34 21.48
N GLY A 161 -16.69 8.84 20.37
CA GLY A 161 -18.10 8.98 19.97
C GLY A 161 -18.46 10.36 19.43
N THR A 162 -17.48 11.18 19.03
CA THR A 162 -17.70 12.46 18.38
C THR A 162 -17.48 12.32 16.88
N MET A 163 -18.51 12.61 16.07
CA MET A 163 -18.38 12.58 14.62
C MET A 163 -17.47 13.73 14.17
N PRO A 164 -16.40 13.45 13.40
CA PRO A 164 -15.60 14.51 12.77
C PRO A 164 -16.42 15.32 11.78
N LEU A 165 -16.07 16.58 11.57
CA LEU A 165 -16.66 17.40 10.51
C LEU A 165 -16.28 16.84 9.13
N GLU A 166 -17.08 17.10 8.10
CA GLU A 166 -16.88 16.55 6.75
C GLU A 166 -15.44 16.78 6.21
N GLY A 167 -14.90 17.99 6.36
CA GLY A 167 -13.52 18.29 5.97
C GLY A 167 -12.45 17.59 6.83
N GLU A 168 -12.76 17.24 8.08
CA GLU A 168 -11.88 16.48 8.98
C GLU A 168 -11.89 14.99 8.64
N VAL A 169 -13.01 14.44 8.14
CA VAL A 169 -13.11 13.02 7.75
C VAL A 169 -12.08 12.69 6.67
N LEU A 170 -12.01 13.49 5.61
CA LEU A 170 -11.06 13.27 4.53
C LEU A 170 -9.61 13.42 5.02
N ALA A 171 -9.31 14.46 5.79
CA ALA A 171 -7.96 14.66 6.33
C ALA A 171 -7.54 13.51 7.25
N LEU A 172 -8.45 13.02 8.09
CA LEU A 172 -8.20 11.88 8.97
C LEU A 172 -7.95 10.59 8.18
N GLN A 173 -8.73 10.36 7.12
CA GLN A 173 -8.57 9.21 6.24
C GLN A 173 -7.21 9.25 5.53
N THR A 174 -6.86 10.37 4.90
CA THR A 174 -5.57 10.54 4.22
C THR A 174 -4.41 10.30 5.19
N ALA A 175 -4.41 10.94 6.35
CA ALA A 175 -3.35 10.79 7.34
C ALA A 175 -3.23 9.34 7.85
N MET A 176 -4.35 8.64 8.02
CA MET A 176 -4.32 7.25 8.47
C MET A 176 -3.79 6.31 7.39
N LEU A 177 -4.19 6.50 6.13
CA LEU A 177 -3.67 5.71 5.01
C LEU A 177 -2.16 5.93 4.83
N GLU A 178 -1.70 7.17 4.90
CA GLU A 178 -0.26 7.49 4.85
C GLU A 178 0.50 6.81 5.98
N HIS A 179 0.01 6.91 7.21
CA HIS A 179 0.61 6.26 8.39
C HIS A 179 0.76 4.75 8.19
N ASP A 180 -0.29 4.06 7.74
CA ASP A 180 -0.26 2.61 7.62
C ASP A 180 0.48 2.11 6.36
N VAL A 181 0.52 2.91 5.30
CA VAL A 181 1.39 2.65 4.14
C VAL A 181 2.86 2.76 4.57
N ILE A 182 3.24 3.78 5.34
CA ILE A 182 4.59 3.88 5.92
C ILE A 182 4.88 2.67 6.80
N GLY A 183 3.93 2.26 7.64
CA GLY A 183 4.04 1.04 8.44
C GLY A 183 4.30 -0.22 7.59
N SER A 184 3.63 -0.33 6.44
CA SER A 184 3.85 -1.43 5.48
C SER A 184 5.20 -1.37 4.80
N ILE A 185 5.70 -0.18 4.45
CA ILE A 185 7.07 0.01 3.95
C ILE A 185 8.08 -0.45 5.01
N CYS A 186 7.83 -0.08 6.27
CA CYS A 186 8.64 -0.48 7.39
C CYS A 186 8.73 -2.01 7.55
N LEU A 187 7.59 -2.66 7.54
CA LEU A 187 7.52 -4.12 7.61
C LEU A 187 8.26 -4.78 6.44
N ALA A 188 8.06 -4.30 5.23
CA ALA A 188 8.71 -4.80 4.02
C ALA A 188 10.24 -4.73 4.11
N ASN A 189 10.78 -3.74 4.81
CA ASN A 189 12.22 -3.57 5.07
C ASN A 189 12.74 -4.42 6.25
N GLY A 190 11.91 -5.22 6.90
CA GLY A 190 12.30 -6.02 8.05
C GLY A 190 12.43 -5.22 9.36
N SER A 191 11.96 -3.98 9.39
CA SER A 191 12.02 -3.08 10.57
C SER A 191 10.70 -3.08 11.34
N ALA A 192 10.21 -4.24 11.71
CA ALA A 192 8.86 -4.47 12.21
C ALA A 192 8.49 -3.77 13.53
N ASN A 193 9.46 -3.26 14.30
CA ASN A 193 9.21 -2.90 15.70
C ASN A 193 9.49 -1.43 16.05
N ASP A 194 10.03 -0.62 15.14
CA ASP A 194 10.35 0.78 15.44
C ASP A 194 10.28 1.64 14.17
N SER A 195 9.10 2.20 13.94
CA SER A 195 8.84 3.08 12.79
C SER A 195 9.68 4.37 12.83
N ALA A 196 9.98 4.90 14.02
CA ALA A 196 10.82 6.09 14.17
C ALA A 196 12.30 5.79 13.81
N GLN A 197 12.82 4.65 14.28
CA GLN A 197 14.16 4.21 13.93
C GLN A 197 14.30 3.93 12.44
N MET A 198 13.25 3.43 11.83
CA MET A 198 13.25 3.13 10.41
C MET A 198 13.22 4.38 9.54
N LEU A 199 12.44 5.41 9.90
CA LEU A 199 12.47 6.68 9.18
C LEU A 199 13.87 7.31 9.20
N SER A 200 14.58 7.21 10.33
CA SER A 200 15.96 7.71 10.41
C SER A 200 16.94 6.91 9.55
N LYS A 201 16.64 5.65 9.25
CA LYS A 201 17.45 4.75 8.42
C LYS A 201 16.89 4.57 7.01
N PHE A 202 15.75 5.18 6.70
CA PHE A 202 15.12 5.04 5.41
C PHE A 202 16.02 5.62 4.32
N LYS A 203 16.36 4.77 3.36
CA LYS A 203 17.02 5.17 2.13
C LYS A 203 16.04 4.88 1.00
N ALA A 204 15.91 5.80 0.07
CA ALA A 204 15.01 5.69 -1.08
C ALA A 204 15.27 4.41 -1.92
N GLU A 205 16.47 3.84 -1.82
CA GLU A 205 16.85 2.60 -2.49
C GLU A 205 17.31 1.58 -1.45
N VAL A 206 16.39 0.79 -0.94
CA VAL A 206 16.70 -0.34 -0.05
C VAL A 206 16.50 -1.64 -0.82
N THR A 207 17.53 -2.46 -0.81
CA THR A 207 17.45 -3.85 -1.28
C THR A 207 17.18 -4.75 -0.08
N THR A 208 16.06 -5.46 -0.12
CA THR A 208 15.63 -6.38 0.94
C THR A 208 15.67 -7.81 0.40
N PRO A 209 16.22 -8.77 1.15
CA PRO A 209 16.14 -10.17 0.76
C PRO A 209 14.68 -10.61 0.54
N ARG A 210 14.42 -11.34 -0.54
CA ARG A 210 13.08 -11.82 -0.89
C ARG A 210 12.37 -12.53 0.28
N PHE A 211 13.13 -13.32 1.04
CA PHE A 211 12.56 -14.05 2.17
C PHE A 211 12.08 -13.10 3.29
N THR A 212 12.78 -12.01 3.57
CA THR A 212 12.38 -10.98 4.53
C THR A 212 11.11 -10.27 4.07
N PHE A 213 11.08 -9.88 2.80
CA PHE A 213 9.91 -9.22 2.19
C PHE A 213 8.66 -10.12 2.23
N LEU A 214 8.78 -11.39 1.81
CA LEU A 214 7.66 -12.33 1.81
C LEU A 214 7.21 -12.73 3.21
N TYR A 215 8.14 -12.85 4.17
CA TYR A 215 7.78 -13.08 5.57
C TYR A 215 6.93 -11.91 6.11
N ALA A 216 7.34 -10.67 5.84
CA ALA A 216 6.60 -9.48 6.23
C ALA A 216 5.23 -9.41 5.55
N ALA A 217 5.15 -9.69 4.24
CA ALA A 217 3.90 -9.72 3.49
C ALA A 217 2.95 -10.81 4.03
N ALA A 218 3.44 -12.01 4.32
CA ALA A 218 2.65 -13.10 4.88
C ALA A 218 2.12 -12.78 6.28
N LYS A 219 2.96 -12.17 7.13
CA LYS A 219 2.54 -11.70 8.45
C LYS A 219 1.43 -10.64 8.31
N ASN A 220 1.59 -9.68 7.41
CA ASN A 220 0.61 -8.64 7.17
C ASN A 220 -0.71 -9.21 6.60
N LEU A 221 -0.66 -10.18 5.67
CA LEU A 221 -1.84 -10.92 5.19
C LEU A 221 -2.61 -11.57 6.34
N PHE A 222 -1.88 -12.23 7.24
CA PHE A 222 -2.51 -12.88 8.39
C PHE A 222 -3.14 -11.87 9.35
N ASP A 223 -2.45 -10.77 9.65
CA ASP A 223 -2.96 -9.73 10.55
C ASP A 223 -4.22 -9.07 9.95
N ILE A 224 -4.21 -8.71 8.65
CA ILE A 224 -5.35 -8.10 7.94
C ILE A 224 -6.50 -9.12 7.78
N SER A 225 -6.25 -10.43 7.66
CA SER A 225 -7.29 -11.43 7.52
C SER A 225 -8.31 -11.40 8.66
N GLY A 226 -7.93 -10.88 9.83
CA GLY A 226 -8.83 -10.65 10.95
C GLY A 226 -10.01 -9.73 10.65
N LEU A 227 -9.94 -8.91 9.58
CA LEU A 227 -11.06 -8.11 9.07
C LEU A 227 -12.26 -8.98 8.67
N PHE A 228 -12.01 -10.20 8.19
CA PHE A 228 -13.03 -11.13 7.70
C PHE A 228 -13.57 -12.06 8.80
N ALA A 229 -13.17 -11.86 10.05
CA ALA A 229 -13.67 -12.65 11.18
C ALA A 229 -15.15 -12.38 11.47
N LEU A 230 -15.78 -13.33 12.19
CA LEU A 230 -17.22 -13.33 12.53
C LEU A 230 -17.72 -12.03 13.17
N ASN A 231 -16.90 -11.41 14.01
CA ASN A 231 -17.26 -10.18 14.74
C ASN A 231 -17.00 -8.89 13.93
N ARG A 232 -16.61 -8.98 12.67
CA ARG A 232 -16.34 -7.85 11.77
C ARG A 232 -17.15 -7.97 10.49
N LEU A 233 -16.60 -8.57 9.42
CA LEU A 233 -17.29 -8.71 8.13
C LEU A 233 -17.98 -10.06 7.94
N ASP A 234 -17.65 -11.06 8.74
CA ASP A 234 -18.19 -12.43 8.63
C ASP A 234 -18.09 -13.00 7.20
N GLN A 235 -16.88 -12.99 6.64
CA GLN A 235 -16.61 -13.50 5.30
C GLN A 235 -15.54 -14.61 5.35
N PRO A 236 -15.91 -15.83 5.80
CA PRO A 236 -14.96 -16.91 6.05
C PRO A 236 -14.19 -17.34 4.81
N GLN A 237 -14.78 -17.22 3.61
CA GLN A 237 -14.08 -17.54 2.36
C GLN A 237 -12.89 -16.59 2.12
N LYS A 238 -13.06 -15.27 2.33
CA LYS A 238 -11.97 -14.32 2.18
C LYS A 238 -10.90 -14.51 3.24
N PHE A 239 -11.30 -14.79 4.49
CA PHE A 239 -10.37 -15.18 5.55
C PHE A 239 -9.52 -16.38 5.12
N GLN A 240 -10.16 -17.42 4.57
CA GLN A 240 -9.45 -18.62 4.12
C GLN A 240 -8.50 -18.33 2.97
N VAL A 241 -8.93 -17.58 1.95
CA VAL A 241 -8.09 -17.20 0.80
C VAL A 241 -6.84 -16.44 1.27
N MET A 242 -7.00 -15.41 2.09
CA MET A 242 -5.87 -14.63 2.60
C MET A 242 -4.90 -15.46 3.43
N THR A 243 -5.43 -16.29 4.32
CA THR A 243 -4.60 -17.13 5.19
C THR A 243 -3.91 -18.27 4.43
N GLN A 244 -4.52 -18.80 3.37
CA GLN A 244 -3.87 -19.75 2.47
C GLN A 244 -2.73 -19.10 1.71
N GLU A 245 -2.93 -17.86 1.20
CA GLU A 245 -1.86 -17.13 0.51
C GLU A 245 -0.71 -16.77 1.45
N ALA A 246 -1.00 -16.41 2.70
CA ALA A 246 0.04 -16.21 3.71
C ALA A 246 0.88 -17.47 3.95
N VAL A 247 0.24 -18.65 4.02
CA VAL A 247 0.95 -19.93 4.14
C VAL A 247 1.76 -20.23 2.88
N SER A 248 1.21 -20.01 1.68
CA SER A 248 1.91 -20.19 0.40
C SER A 248 3.17 -19.33 0.33
N ALA A 249 3.07 -18.05 0.68
CA ALA A 249 4.21 -17.14 0.72
C ALA A 249 5.29 -17.62 1.70
N LEU A 250 4.90 -18.08 2.91
CA LEU A 250 5.84 -18.63 3.90
C LEU A 250 6.49 -19.95 3.46
N GLN A 251 5.78 -20.77 2.69
CA GLN A 251 6.33 -22.02 2.15
C GLN A 251 7.33 -21.78 1.01
N SER A 252 7.24 -20.64 0.34
CA SER A 252 8.15 -20.26 -0.75
C SER A 252 9.49 -19.67 -0.29
N ILE A 253 9.69 -19.51 1.03
CA ILE A 253 10.90 -18.98 1.65
C ILE A 253 11.61 -20.04 2.53
N PRO A 254 12.88 -19.82 2.94
CA PRO A 254 13.57 -20.69 3.86
C PRO A 254 12.76 -20.91 5.15
N GLN A 255 12.66 -22.17 5.57
CA GLN A 255 11.84 -22.62 6.70
C GLN A 255 12.53 -22.34 8.05
N THR A 256 12.68 -21.06 8.39
CA THR A 256 13.17 -20.62 9.70
C THR A 256 12.17 -20.98 10.81
N ASP A 257 12.60 -20.94 12.06
CA ASP A 257 11.70 -21.20 13.19
C ASP A 257 10.55 -20.19 13.28
N ASP A 258 10.82 -18.92 12.92
CA ASP A 258 9.78 -17.89 12.83
C ASP A 258 8.75 -18.19 11.73
N ALA A 259 9.18 -18.61 10.54
CA ALA A 259 8.28 -18.98 9.46
C ALA A 259 7.42 -20.19 9.85
N LYS A 260 8.03 -21.24 10.42
CA LYS A 260 7.29 -22.42 10.91
C LYS A 260 6.31 -22.07 12.03
N SER A 261 6.70 -21.20 12.95
CA SER A 261 5.83 -20.73 14.05
C SER A 261 4.64 -19.97 13.51
N LEU A 262 4.85 -19.05 12.55
CA LEU A 262 3.77 -18.29 11.92
C LEU A 262 2.82 -19.20 11.13
N ILE A 263 3.34 -20.17 10.36
CA ILE A 263 2.49 -21.17 9.66
C ILE A 263 1.60 -21.93 10.66
N LYS A 264 2.15 -22.41 11.78
CA LYS A 264 1.36 -23.10 12.81
C LYS A 264 0.26 -22.20 13.39
N LYS A 265 0.57 -20.93 13.64
CA LYS A 265 -0.39 -19.93 14.14
C LYS A 265 -1.54 -19.71 13.15
N ILE A 266 -1.22 -19.58 11.86
CA ILE A 266 -2.21 -19.41 10.78
C ILE A 266 -3.10 -20.64 10.68
N GLN A 267 -2.52 -21.83 10.61
CA GLN A 267 -3.27 -23.09 10.52
C GLN A 267 -4.19 -23.32 11.74
N ALA A 268 -3.74 -22.94 12.93
CA ALA A 268 -4.59 -22.99 14.12
C ALA A 268 -5.78 -22.02 14.04
N ALA A 269 -5.58 -20.84 13.44
CA ALA A 269 -6.65 -19.87 13.19
C ALA A 269 -7.67 -20.40 12.14
N GLN A 270 -7.18 -20.99 11.05
CA GLN A 270 -8.02 -21.62 10.02
C GLN A 270 -8.89 -22.75 10.61
N LYS A 271 -8.30 -23.64 11.43
CA LYS A 271 -9.06 -24.71 12.10
C LYS A 271 -10.16 -24.15 13.01
N ARG A 272 -9.88 -23.08 13.75
CA ARG A 272 -10.88 -22.43 14.62
C ARG A 272 -11.99 -21.76 13.82
N ALA A 273 -11.69 -21.18 12.67
CA ALA A 273 -12.69 -20.59 11.78
C ALA A 273 -13.58 -21.65 11.10
N ALA A 274 -13.02 -22.81 10.73
CA ALA A 274 -13.75 -23.92 10.11
C ALA A 274 -14.63 -24.71 11.10
N ALA A 275 -14.37 -24.62 12.40
CA ALA A 275 -15.14 -25.33 13.45
C ALA A 275 -16.39 -24.54 13.92
N ARG A 276 -16.64 -23.38 13.36
CA ARG A 276 -17.79 -22.51 13.65
C ARG A 276 -18.80 -22.52 12.54
#